data_72cce76eedb0101d4025a569f712aa7b
#
_entry.id   72cce76eedb0101d4025a569f712aa7b
#
_cell.length_a   1.000
_cell.length_b   1.000
_cell.length_c   1.000
_cell.angle_alpha   90.00
_cell.angle_beta   90.00
_cell.angle_gamma   90.00
#
_symmetry.space_group_name_H-M   'P 1'
#
loop_
_entity.id
_entity.type
_entity.pdbx_description
1 polymer ?
#
loop_
_entity_poly.entity_id
_entity_poly.type
_entity_poly.pdbx_seq_one_letter_code
_entity_poly.pdbx_strand_id
1 'polypeptide(L)'
;MTDPHDDDASRPADLPALQRRLAEFAAARNWQPYHTPKNLVAALAVEAAELQEIFQWLTPEESARVMGDPDTAHRVTNEVADVLAYLLQFCEVLCVDPLAALAEKIDRNEHRFPAPDPERSSGTPPRS
;
A
#
# COMPACT_ATOMS: atom_id res chain seq x y z
N MET A 1 -6.47 -11.39 35.02
CA MET A 1 -7.20 -10.33 34.36
C MET A 1 -6.26 -9.71 33.32
N THR A 2 -6.33 -10.16 32.10
CA THR A 2 -5.50 -9.65 31.00
C THR A 2 -6.05 -8.30 30.54
N ASP A 3 -5.17 -7.31 30.47
CA ASP A 3 -5.48 -5.98 29.97
C ASP A 3 -5.93 -6.12 28.49
N PRO A 4 -7.07 -5.53 28.07
CA PRO A 4 -7.52 -5.59 26.70
C PRO A 4 -6.53 -4.99 25.68
N HIS A 5 -5.49 -4.30 26.14
CA HIS A 5 -4.41 -3.82 25.29
C HIS A 5 -3.31 -4.85 25.02
N ASP A 6 -3.21 -5.91 25.85
CA ASP A 6 -2.20 -6.96 25.66
C ASP A 6 -2.56 -7.95 24.53
N ASP A 7 -3.86 -8.11 24.26
CA ASP A 7 -4.33 -8.98 23.17
C ASP A 7 -4.01 -8.42 21.76
N ASP A 8 -3.82 -7.11 21.65
CA ASP A 8 -3.56 -6.46 20.36
C ASP A 8 -2.09 -6.58 19.93
N ALA A 9 -1.16 -6.70 20.91
CA ALA A 9 0.27 -6.85 20.63
C ALA A 9 0.64 -8.26 20.14
N SER A 10 -0.23 -9.26 20.34
CA SER A 10 0.00 -10.66 19.94
C SER A 10 -0.67 -11.05 18.63
N ARG A 11 -1.42 -10.15 17.99
CA ARG A 11 -2.07 -10.44 16.71
C ARG A 11 -1.04 -10.43 15.58
N PRO A 12 -1.08 -11.45 14.67
CA PRO A 12 -0.19 -11.46 13.52
C PRO A 12 -0.39 -10.22 12.67
N ALA A 13 0.72 -9.59 12.28
CA ALA A 13 0.72 -8.42 11.39
C ALA A 13 1.10 -8.79 9.96
N ASP A 14 0.88 -10.04 9.53
CA ASP A 14 1.08 -10.43 8.15
C ASP A 14 -0.08 -9.94 7.27
N LEU A 15 0.16 -9.89 5.98
CA LEU A 15 -0.79 -9.34 5.03
C LEU A 15 -2.15 -10.06 5.04
N PRO A 16 -2.22 -11.41 4.99
CA PRO A 16 -3.51 -12.10 5.05
C PRO A 16 -4.30 -11.83 6.34
N ALA A 17 -3.61 -11.75 7.48
CA ALA A 17 -4.24 -11.47 8.77
C ALA A 17 -4.82 -10.05 8.81
N LEU A 18 -4.09 -9.07 8.30
CA LEU A 18 -4.56 -7.68 8.22
C LEU A 18 -5.73 -7.54 7.24
N GLN A 19 -5.68 -8.26 6.13
CA GLN A 19 -6.77 -8.30 5.16
C GLN A 19 -8.07 -8.83 5.78
N ARG A 20 -7.98 -9.90 6.57
CA ARG A 20 -9.12 -10.44 7.32
C ARG A 20 -9.64 -9.45 8.35
N ARG A 21 -8.77 -8.77 9.08
CA ARG A 21 -9.16 -7.74 10.06
C ARG A 21 -9.91 -6.59 9.40
N LEU A 22 -9.49 -6.15 8.22
CA LEU A 22 -10.18 -5.12 7.44
C LEU A 22 -11.58 -5.58 7.02
N ALA A 23 -11.71 -6.82 6.56
CA ALA A 23 -13.00 -7.40 6.17
C ALA A 23 -13.95 -7.50 7.38
N GLU A 24 -13.46 -7.98 8.52
CA GLU A 24 -14.21 -8.06 9.77
C GLU A 24 -14.64 -6.70 10.28
N PHE A 25 -13.75 -5.71 10.20
CA PHE A 25 -14.04 -4.34 10.59
C PHE A 25 -15.19 -3.75 9.76
N ALA A 26 -15.15 -3.93 8.44
CA ALA A 26 -16.20 -3.46 7.53
C ALA A 26 -17.53 -4.21 7.76
N ALA A 27 -17.48 -5.53 7.95
CA ALA A 27 -18.65 -6.35 8.22
C ALA A 27 -19.35 -5.95 9.53
N ALA A 28 -18.57 -5.73 10.58
CA ALA A 28 -19.09 -5.33 11.89
C ALA A 28 -19.86 -3.98 11.84
N ARG A 29 -19.55 -3.13 10.85
CA ARG A 29 -20.16 -1.82 10.67
C ARG A 29 -21.19 -1.77 9.55
N ASN A 30 -21.46 -2.92 8.92
CA ASN A 30 -22.38 -3.05 7.80
C ASN A 30 -21.98 -2.15 6.60
N TRP A 31 -20.68 -2.03 6.34
CA TRP A 31 -20.17 -1.22 5.24
C TRP A 31 -20.07 -1.98 3.92
N GLN A 32 -20.23 -3.30 3.95
CA GLN A 32 -20.09 -4.17 2.77
C GLN A 32 -20.90 -3.68 1.55
N PRO A 33 -22.17 -3.23 1.70
CA PRO A 33 -22.93 -2.73 0.55
C PRO A 33 -22.29 -1.52 -0.14
N TYR A 34 -21.50 -0.74 0.60
CA TYR A 34 -20.81 0.44 0.10
C TYR A 34 -19.41 0.13 -0.46
N HIS A 35 -18.86 -1.04 -0.13
CA HIS A 35 -17.52 -1.47 -0.54
C HIS A 35 -17.56 -2.26 -1.85
N THR A 36 -18.21 -1.68 -2.86
CA THR A 36 -18.14 -2.23 -4.21
C THR A 36 -16.73 -2.01 -4.79
N PRO A 37 -16.26 -2.84 -5.72
CA PRO A 37 -14.96 -2.61 -6.37
C PRO A 37 -14.82 -1.20 -6.96
N LYS A 38 -15.89 -0.69 -7.57
CA LYS A 38 -15.92 0.67 -8.12
C LYS A 38 -15.67 1.73 -7.05
N ASN A 39 -16.34 1.61 -5.90
CA ASN A 39 -16.20 2.57 -4.80
C ASN A 39 -14.84 2.44 -4.13
N LEU A 40 -14.34 1.23 -3.95
CA LEU A 40 -13.03 0.99 -3.32
C LEU A 40 -11.88 1.54 -4.16
N VAL A 41 -11.91 1.36 -5.48
CA VAL A 41 -10.86 1.90 -6.34
C VAL A 41 -10.93 3.42 -6.42
N ALA A 42 -12.11 4.01 -6.35
CA ALA A 42 -12.27 5.47 -6.27
C ALA A 42 -11.70 6.02 -4.96
N ALA A 43 -11.98 5.36 -3.84
CA ALA A 43 -11.42 5.72 -2.53
C ALA A 43 -9.90 5.59 -2.51
N LEU A 44 -9.36 4.52 -3.10
CA LEU A 44 -7.92 4.33 -3.26
C LEU A 44 -7.28 5.49 -4.02
N ALA A 45 -7.91 5.93 -5.12
CA ALA A 45 -7.40 7.06 -5.92
C ALA A 45 -7.37 8.36 -5.11
N VAL A 46 -8.38 8.61 -4.29
CA VAL A 46 -8.43 9.78 -3.41
C VAL A 46 -7.29 9.75 -2.39
N GLU A 47 -7.08 8.60 -1.73
CA GLU A 47 -6.00 8.47 -0.73
C GLU A 47 -4.61 8.58 -1.38
N ALA A 48 -4.44 8.04 -2.58
CA ALA A 48 -3.19 8.22 -3.34
C ALA A 48 -2.95 9.69 -3.68
N ALA A 49 -4.00 10.44 -4.02
CA ALA A 49 -3.91 11.88 -4.25
C ALA A 49 -3.55 12.65 -2.98
N GLU A 50 -4.10 12.26 -1.82
CA GLU A 50 -3.76 12.86 -0.54
C GLU A 50 -2.30 12.60 -0.16
N LEU A 51 -1.77 11.41 -0.46
CA LEU A 51 -0.36 11.13 -0.30
C LEU A 51 0.48 12.02 -1.22
N GLN A 52 0.08 12.21 -2.48
CA GLN A 52 0.77 13.08 -3.42
C GLN A 52 0.78 14.54 -2.95
N GLU A 53 -0.31 15.04 -2.36
CA GLU A 53 -0.42 16.41 -1.85
C GLU A 53 0.70 16.75 -0.87
N ILE A 54 1.14 15.79 -0.06
CA ILE A 54 2.23 16.01 0.92
C ILE A 54 3.52 16.40 0.20
N PHE A 55 3.75 15.88 -1.00
CA PHE A 55 5.01 16.02 -1.74
C PHE A 55 4.96 17.02 -2.89
N GLN A 56 3.78 17.49 -3.29
CA GLN A 56 3.57 18.22 -4.56
C GLN A 56 4.44 19.48 -4.72
N TRP A 57 4.78 20.14 -3.61
CA TRP A 57 5.55 21.38 -3.64
C TRP A 57 6.99 21.23 -3.14
N LEU A 58 7.39 19.99 -2.86
CA LEU A 58 8.73 19.69 -2.35
C LEU A 58 9.71 19.46 -3.50
N THR A 59 10.96 19.85 -3.29
CA THR A 59 12.06 19.42 -4.16
C THR A 59 12.36 17.93 -3.90
N PRO A 60 13.05 17.24 -4.85
CA PRO A 60 13.50 15.86 -4.59
C PRO A 60 14.31 15.70 -3.30
N GLU A 61 15.15 16.65 -2.98
CA GLU A 61 15.98 16.66 -1.76
C GLU A 61 15.12 16.81 -0.51
N GLU A 62 14.14 17.71 -0.52
CA GLU A 62 13.19 17.88 0.59
C GLU A 62 12.32 16.64 0.76
N SER A 63 11.86 16.05 -0.34
CA SER A 63 11.01 14.83 -0.30
C SER A 63 11.70 13.67 0.37
N ALA A 64 13.01 13.52 0.20
CA ALA A 64 13.78 12.45 0.82
C ALA A 64 13.91 12.59 2.34
N ARG A 65 13.59 13.75 2.91
CA ARG A 65 13.77 14.08 4.32
C ARG A 65 12.47 14.28 5.10
N VAL A 66 11.32 14.00 4.49
CA VAL A 66 10.01 14.25 5.13
C VAL A 66 9.83 13.51 6.45
N MET A 67 10.48 12.34 6.62
CA MET A 67 10.37 11.56 7.85
C MET A 67 11.12 12.19 9.02
N GLY A 68 11.95 13.20 8.79
CA GLY A 68 12.64 13.97 9.83
C GLY A 68 11.74 14.97 10.56
N ASP A 69 10.60 15.34 9.99
CA ASP A 69 9.61 16.19 10.63
C ASP A 69 8.47 15.30 11.17
N PRO A 70 8.23 15.28 12.51
CA PRO A 70 7.24 14.38 13.12
C PRO A 70 5.82 14.52 12.55
N ASP A 71 5.38 15.74 12.28
CA ASP A 71 4.02 15.98 11.77
C ASP A 71 3.88 15.46 10.34
N THR A 72 4.86 15.74 9.48
CA THR A 72 4.87 15.24 8.10
C THR A 72 5.01 13.72 8.07
N ALA A 73 5.88 13.17 8.91
CA ALA A 73 6.07 11.72 9.04
C ALA A 73 4.75 11.03 9.41
N HIS A 74 3.99 11.59 10.34
CA HIS A 74 2.69 11.06 10.74
C HIS A 74 1.70 11.09 9.56
N ARG A 75 1.63 12.18 8.82
CA ARG A 75 0.77 12.31 7.64
C ARG A 75 1.13 11.28 6.56
N VAL A 76 2.42 11.12 6.26
CA VAL A 76 2.90 10.12 5.28
C VAL A 76 2.50 8.72 5.71
N THR A 77 2.78 8.35 6.96
CA THR A 77 2.46 7.03 7.50
C THR A 77 0.95 6.76 7.46
N ASN A 78 0.15 7.76 7.81
CA ASN A 78 -1.32 7.64 7.80
C ASN A 78 -1.84 7.42 6.38
N GLU A 79 -1.37 8.18 5.40
CA GLU A 79 -1.81 8.03 4.01
C GLU A 79 -1.32 6.72 3.38
N VAL A 80 -0.11 6.26 3.72
CA VAL A 80 0.37 4.94 3.30
C VAL A 80 -0.58 3.85 3.81
N ALA A 81 -0.99 3.94 5.08
CA ALA A 81 -1.93 2.98 5.68
C ALA A 81 -3.28 3.00 4.96
N ASP A 82 -3.82 4.17 4.65
CA ASP A 82 -5.11 4.32 3.97
C ASP A 82 -5.07 3.78 2.54
N VAL A 83 -4.01 4.07 1.79
CA VAL A 83 -3.81 3.54 0.43
C VAL A 83 -3.76 2.02 0.46
N LEU A 84 -2.97 1.45 1.37
CA LEU A 84 -2.84 0.00 1.51
C LEU A 84 -4.17 -0.64 1.94
N ALA A 85 -4.88 -0.03 2.88
CA ALA A 85 -6.15 -0.55 3.37
C ALA A 85 -7.19 -0.67 2.25
N TYR A 86 -7.36 0.37 1.44
CA TYR A 86 -8.31 0.32 0.31
C TYR A 86 -7.88 -0.66 -0.77
N LEU A 87 -6.58 -0.76 -1.04
CA LEU A 87 -6.06 -1.73 -2.00
C LEU A 87 -6.33 -3.17 -1.53
N LEU A 88 -6.10 -3.46 -0.25
CA LEU A 88 -6.34 -4.79 0.31
C LEU A 88 -7.83 -5.15 0.33
N GLN A 89 -8.70 -4.20 0.66
CA GLN A 89 -10.15 -4.39 0.60
C GLN A 89 -10.63 -4.64 -0.83
N PHE A 90 -10.11 -3.90 -1.78
CA PHE A 90 -10.39 -4.11 -3.20
C PHE A 90 -10.01 -5.53 -3.65
N CYS A 91 -8.82 -5.97 -3.29
CA CYS A 91 -8.36 -7.33 -3.59
C CYS A 91 -9.23 -8.38 -2.94
N GLU A 92 -9.66 -8.17 -1.69
CA GLU A 92 -10.53 -9.09 -0.96
C GLU A 92 -11.88 -9.27 -1.67
N VAL A 93 -12.52 -8.17 -2.07
CA VAL A 93 -13.83 -8.20 -2.74
C VAL A 93 -13.75 -8.92 -4.10
N LEU A 94 -12.66 -8.77 -4.82
CA LEU A 94 -12.46 -9.40 -6.14
C LEU A 94 -11.75 -10.74 -6.08
N CYS A 95 -11.43 -11.24 -4.89
CA CYS A 95 -10.68 -12.49 -4.71
C CYS A 95 -9.33 -12.47 -5.44
N VAL A 96 -8.67 -11.32 -5.46
CA VAL A 96 -7.31 -11.17 -5.98
C VAL A 96 -6.32 -11.33 -4.83
N ASP A 97 -5.33 -12.21 -5.01
CA ASP A 97 -4.22 -12.33 -4.08
C ASP A 97 -3.18 -11.26 -4.44
N PRO A 98 -3.00 -10.20 -3.63
CA PRO A 98 -2.11 -9.12 -4.00
C PRO A 98 -0.63 -9.52 -4.05
N LEU A 99 -0.21 -10.45 -3.20
CA LEU A 99 1.19 -10.93 -3.19
C LEU A 99 1.48 -11.78 -4.41
N ALA A 100 0.57 -12.69 -4.77
CA ALA A 100 0.71 -13.50 -5.98
C ALA A 100 0.71 -12.62 -7.23
N ALA A 101 -0.20 -11.64 -7.30
CA ALA A 101 -0.26 -10.71 -8.42
C ALA A 101 1.04 -9.92 -8.57
N LEU A 102 1.61 -9.45 -7.47
CA LEU A 102 2.89 -8.74 -7.48
C LEU A 102 4.04 -9.65 -7.90
N ALA A 103 4.12 -10.87 -7.35
CA ALA A 103 5.18 -11.82 -7.69
C ALA A 103 5.18 -12.15 -9.19
N GLU A 104 4.01 -12.43 -9.75
CA GLU A 104 3.86 -12.68 -11.19
C GLU A 104 4.26 -11.47 -12.03
N LYS A 105 3.90 -10.28 -11.59
CA LYS A 105 4.27 -9.04 -12.29
C LYS A 105 5.77 -8.81 -12.28
N ILE A 106 6.42 -9.07 -11.16
CA ILE A 106 7.89 -8.98 -11.04
C ILE A 106 8.55 -9.96 -12.01
N ASP A 107 8.10 -11.20 -12.05
CA ASP A 107 8.62 -12.21 -12.97
C ASP A 107 8.51 -11.75 -14.43
N ARG A 108 7.35 -11.22 -14.81
CA ARG A 108 7.14 -10.69 -16.17
C ARG A 108 8.06 -9.49 -16.46
N ASN A 109 8.24 -8.61 -15.48
CA ASN A 109 9.09 -7.42 -15.65
C ASN A 109 10.58 -7.80 -15.75
N GLU A 110 11.03 -8.81 -15.01
CA GLU A 110 12.40 -9.31 -15.10
C GLU A 110 12.69 -9.85 -16.50
N HIS A 111 11.74 -10.51 -17.15
CA HIS A 111 11.84 -10.97 -18.52
C HIS A 111 11.78 -9.84 -19.54
N ARG A 112 10.88 -8.87 -19.32
CA ARG A 112 10.67 -7.73 -20.21
C ARG A 112 11.81 -6.71 -20.14
N PHE A 113 12.38 -6.52 -18.94
CA PHE A 113 13.45 -5.56 -18.67
C PHE A 113 14.62 -6.29 -18.00
N PRO A 114 15.40 -7.11 -18.74
CA PRO A 114 16.52 -7.84 -18.14
C PRO A 114 17.56 -6.87 -17.60
N ALA A 115 18.19 -7.25 -16.49
CA ALA A 115 19.27 -6.47 -15.90
C ALA A 115 20.41 -6.28 -16.92
N PRO A 116 21.00 -5.06 -17.00
CA PRO A 116 22.15 -4.87 -17.87
C PRO A 116 23.33 -5.71 -17.40
N ASP A 117 24.08 -6.27 -18.38
CA ASP A 117 25.32 -7.00 -18.11
C ASP A 117 26.30 -6.07 -17.38
N PRO A 118 26.86 -6.46 -16.20
CA PRO A 118 27.84 -5.64 -15.47
C PRO A 118 29.08 -5.28 -16.31
N GLU A 119 29.44 -6.10 -17.32
CA GLU A 119 30.55 -5.84 -18.23
C GLU A 119 30.19 -4.87 -19.37
N ARG A 120 28.91 -4.51 -19.54
CA ARG A 120 28.41 -3.61 -20.60
C ARG A 120 27.73 -2.36 -20.08
N SER A 121 27.93 -2.01 -18.81
CA SER A 121 27.20 -0.90 -18.17
C SER A 121 27.71 0.47 -18.64
N SER A 122 27.26 0.90 -19.81
CA SER A 122 27.33 2.31 -20.21
C SER A 122 26.02 2.80 -20.81
N GLY A 123 24.90 2.19 -20.44
CA GLY A 123 23.57 2.51 -20.97
C GLY A 123 22.65 3.13 -19.93
N THR A 124 21.86 4.12 -20.35
CA THR A 124 20.77 4.70 -19.57
C THR A 124 19.76 3.61 -19.22
N PRO A 125 19.31 3.49 -17.94
CA PRO A 125 18.30 2.50 -17.60
C PRO A 125 16.99 2.76 -18.35
N PRO A 126 16.26 1.69 -18.75
CA PRO A 126 15.00 1.85 -19.44
C PRO A 126 14.00 2.58 -18.53
N ARG A 127 13.25 3.50 -19.12
CA ARG A 127 12.18 4.20 -18.42
C ARG A 127 11.03 3.24 -18.15
N SER A 128 10.53 3.27 -16.92
CA SER A 128 9.37 2.47 -16.49
C SER A 128 8.10 2.88 -17.22
#